data_4a72475330d78104cac0d904400a904b
#
_entry.id   4a72475330d78104cac0d904400a904b
#
_cell.length_a   1.000
_cell.length_b   1.000
_cell.length_c   1.000
_cell.angle_alpha   90.00
_cell.angle_beta   90.00
_cell.angle_gamma   90.00
#
_symmetry.space_group_name_H-M   'P 1'
#
loop_
_entity.id
_entity.type
_entity.pdbx_description
1 polymer ?
#
loop_
_entity_poly.entity_id
_entity_poly.type
_entity_poly.pdbx_seq_one_letter_code
_entity_poly.pdbx_strand_id
1 'polypeptide(L)'
;MHDLAEQQFNGIYLKGSPKKLGELLVSISTGSRPKGGAQDCGVPNIGAEKIEKFGVYNYSSEKYISEEYYEKLKNGKLNSGDVLLYKDGAYTGKVSMCLNDFPHKKAAVNEHVFILNTKNNWAQNYLYFALYNKDNKEMIHRLACSKAAQPGLNQIELKSVEVNICAEKEIINFENSVKPIMKKISSNALENKKLVELRDTLLPKLMNGEIDLDNIEI
;
A
#
# COMPACT_ATOMS: atom_id res chain seq x y z
N MET A 1 15.71 6.10 1.92
CA MET A 1 14.73 6.55 2.95
C MET A 1 13.89 5.41 3.50
N HIS A 2 13.30 4.56 2.65
CA HIS A 2 12.55 3.39 3.14
C HIS A 2 13.44 2.49 4.00
N ASP A 3 14.64 2.18 3.55
CA ASP A 3 15.58 1.31 4.28
C ASP A 3 16.01 1.91 5.63
N LEU A 4 16.06 3.24 5.75
CA LEU A 4 16.30 3.91 7.03
C LEU A 4 15.13 3.69 8.01
N ALA A 5 13.90 3.82 7.54
CA ALA A 5 12.73 3.56 8.37
C ALA A 5 12.62 2.07 8.77
N GLU A 6 12.95 1.17 7.84
CA GLU A 6 13.03 -0.27 8.09
C GLU A 6 14.11 -0.63 9.12
N GLN A 7 15.27 0.01 9.04
CA GLN A 7 16.34 -0.16 10.03
C GLN A 7 15.91 0.28 11.43
N GLN A 8 15.22 1.43 11.55
CA GLN A 8 14.65 1.89 12.82
C GLN A 8 13.62 0.90 13.36
N PHE A 9 12.73 0.38 12.49
CA PHE A 9 11.78 -0.65 12.85
C PHE A 9 12.47 -1.91 13.39
N ASN A 10 13.44 -2.44 12.68
CA ASN A 10 14.18 -3.63 13.07
C ASN A 10 14.85 -3.46 14.44
N GLY A 11 15.34 -2.25 14.75
CA GLY A 11 15.97 -1.93 16.04
C GLY A 11 15.03 -2.06 17.24
N ILE A 12 13.73 -1.88 17.05
CA ILE A 12 12.72 -2.06 18.10
C ILE A 12 12.00 -3.41 18.01
N TYR A 13 11.75 -3.90 16.81
CA TYR A 13 10.92 -5.07 16.55
C TYR A 13 11.39 -6.33 17.30
N LEU A 14 12.71 -6.53 17.38
CA LEU A 14 13.30 -7.66 18.11
C LEU A 14 13.12 -7.57 19.63
N LYS A 15 12.74 -6.43 20.19
CA LYS A 15 12.44 -6.25 21.61
C LYS A 15 10.99 -6.60 21.94
N GLY A 16 10.15 -6.73 20.92
CA GLY A 16 8.76 -7.12 21.07
C GLY A 16 8.60 -8.58 21.49
N SER A 17 7.43 -8.93 21.98
CA SER A 17 7.04 -10.30 22.27
C SER A 17 6.09 -10.83 21.18
N PRO A 18 6.16 -12.13 20.85
CA PRO A 18 5.23 -12.75 19.92
C PRO A 18 3.78 -12.61 20.39
N LYS A 19 2.94 -12.02 19.56
CA LYS A 19 1.51 -11.86 19.78
C LYS A 19 0.77 -12.02 18.46
N LYS A 20 -0.51 -12.33 18.53
CA LYS A 20 -1.34 -12.44 17.34
C LYS A 20 -1.49 -11.05 16.68
N LEU A 21 -1.32 -11.00 15.39
CA LEU A 21 -1.52 -9.76 14.60
C LEU A 21 -2.89 -9.12 14.86
N GLY A 22 -3.90 -9.96 15.14
CA GLY A 22 -5.24 -9.49 15.49
C GLY A 22 -5.31 -8.60 16.74
N GLU A 23 -4.32 -8.64 17.63
CA GLU A 23 -4.26 -7.75 18.79
C GLU A 23 -3.92 -6.30 18.42
N LEU A 24 -3.21 -6.12 17.30
CA LEU A 24 -2.88 -4.80 16.77
C LEU A 24 -4.00 -4.24 15.88
N LEU A 25 -4.77 -5.11 15.21
CA LEU A 25 -5.78 -4.73 14.23
C LEU A 25 -7.13 -4.44 14.85
N VAL A 26 -7.73 -3.31 14.46
CA VAL A 26 -9.13 -2.98 14.78
C VAL A 26 -10.06 -3.32 13.62
N SER A 27 -9.60 -3.20 12.39
CA SER A 27 -10.39 -3.54 11.21
C SER A 27 -9.59 -4.23 10.13
N ILE A 28 -10.25 -5.13 9.43
CA ILE A 28 -9.84 -5.72 8.18
C ILE A 28 -11.03 -5.61 7.24
N SER A 29 -10.85 -4.94 6.12
CA SER A 29 -11.86 -4.85 5.09
C SER A 29 -11.27 -5.20 3.71
N THR A 30 -12.12 -5.38 2.74
CA THR A 30 -11.74 -5.60 1.34
C THR A 30 -12.71 -4.86 0.45
N GLY A 31 -12.30 -4.57 -0.76
CA GLY A 31 -13.19 -3.97 -1.74
C GLY A 31 -14.05 -5.00 -2.45
N SER A 32 -14.66 -4.53 -3.52
CA SER A 32 -15.49 -5.36 -4.39
C SER A 32 -15.32 -4.93 -5.84
N ARG A 33 -15.69 -5.82 -6.73
CA ARG A 33 -15.69 -5.57 -8.17
C ARG A 33 -17.12 -5.27 -8.64
N PRO A 34 -17.34 -4.24 -9.49
CA PRO A 34 -18.67 -3.97 -10.04
C PRO A 34 -19.14 -5.13 -10.95
N LYS A 35 -20.46 -5.34 -11.00
CA LYS A 35 -21.06 -6.23 -12.00
C LYS A 35 -20.77 -5.63 -13.39
N GLY A 36 -20.14 -6.41 -14.27
CA GLY A 36 -19.69 -5.94 -15.59
C GLY A 36 -18.21 -5.62 -15.68
N GLY A 37 -17.47 -5.68 -14.56
CA GLY A 37 -16.02 -5.56 -14.56
C GLY A 37 -15.50 -4.12 -14.36
N ALA A 38 -14.22 -3.93 -14.59
CA ALA A 38 -13.56 -2.64 -14.51
C ALA A 38 -13.80 -1.80 -15.77
N GLN A 39 -13.64 -0.49 -15.64
CA GLN A 39 -13.71 0.50 -16.72
C GLN A 39 -12.32 1.05 -17.04
N ASP A 40 -12.20 1.76 -18.15
CA ASP A 40 -10.95 2.39 -18.58
C ASP A 40 -10.75 3.81 -18.01
N CYS A 41 -11.76 4.36 -17.35
CA CYS A 41 -11.71 5.67 -16.69
C CYS A 41 -12.63 5.72 -15.46
N GLY A 42 -12.41 6.71 -14.59
CA GLY A 42 -13.18 6.91 -13.36
C GLY A 42 -12.31 6.93 -12.11
N VAL A 43 -12.78 6.33 -11.01
CA VAL A 43 -12.01 6.21 -9.76
C VAL A 43 -11.10 4.98 -9.84
N PRO A 44 -9.79 5.10 -9.59
CA PRO A 44 -8.87 3.96 -9.57
C PRO A 44 -9.34 2.87 -8.61
N ASN A 45 -9.36 1.62 -9.11
CA ASN A 45 -9.68 0.43 -8.32
C ASN A 45 -8.45 -0.47 -8.23
N ILE A 46 -7.69 -0.29 -7.17
CA ILE A 46 -6.36 -0.88 -6.97
C ILE A 46 -6.52 -2.39 -6.79
N GLY A 47 -5.97 -3.13 -7.74
CA GLY A 47 -5.89 -4.58 -7.68
C GLY A 47 -4.63 -5.05 -6.96
N ALA A 48 -4.62 -6.33 -6.60
CA ALA A 48 -3.49 -6.94 -5.90
C ALA A 48 -2.19 -6.85 -6.71
N GLU A 49 -2.28 -6.86 -8.04
CA GLU A 49 -1.14 -6.70 -8.95
C GLU A 49 -0.43 -5.34 -8.85
N LYS A 50 -1.09 -4.36 -8.23
CA LYS A 50 -0.54 -3.02 -7.99
C LYS A 50 0.15 -2.87 -6.63
N ILE A 51 0.04 -3.89 -5.76
CA ILE A 51 0.62 -3.85 -4.43
C ILE A 51 2.13 -4.09 -4.52
N GLU A 52 2.88 -3.02 -4.30
CA GLU A 52 4.34 -3.01 -4.23
C GLU A 52 4.81 -2.31 -2.95
N LYS A 53 6.12 -2.27 -2.71
CA LYS A 53 6.71 -1.53 -1.59
C LYS A 53 6.19 -0.10 -1.53
N PHE A 54 5.86 0.41 -0.35
CA PHE A 54 5.41 1.80 -0.16
C PHE A 54 6.34 2.81 -0.83
N GLY A 55 5.76 3.74 -1.57
CA GLY A 55 6.47 4.70 -2.41
C GLY A 55 6.73 4.22 -3.84
N VAL A 56 6.39 2.98 -4.16
CA VAL A 56 6.45 2.43 -5.52
C VAL A 56 5.04 2.09 -5.98
N TYR A 57 4.66 2.61 -7.14
CA TYR A 57 3.37 2.31 -7.74
C TYR A 57 3.46 2.39 -9.27
N ASN A 58 2.91 1.37 -9.93
CA ASN A 58 2.84 1.33 -11.38
C ASN A 58 1.49 1.86 -11.86
N TYR A 59 1.48 3.07 -12.43
CA TYR A 59 0.28 3.75 -12.95
C TYR A 59 -0.17 3.24 -14.32
N SER A 60 0.61 2.37 -15.00
CA SER A 60 0.20 1.82 -16.29
C SER A 60 -0.92 0.78 -16.12
N SER A 61 -1.81 0.71 -17.09
CA SER A 61 -2.89 -0.32 -17.12
C SER A 61 -3.72 -0.38 -15.83
N GLU A 62 -4.03 0.78 -15.27
CA GLU A 62 -4.93 0.88 -14.13
C GLU A 62 -6.35 0.47 -14.50
N LYS A 63 -7.07 -0.03 -13.53
CA LYS A 63 -8.48 -0.35 -13.63
C LYS A 63 -9.28 0.65 -12.84
N TYR A 64 -10.46 0.99 -13.34
CA TYR A 64 -11.30 2.03 -12.76
C TYR A 64 -12.70 1.51 -12.48
N ILE A 65 -13.40 2.21 -11.61
CA ILE A 65 -14.83 2.05 -11.32
C ILE A 65 -15.53 3.39 -11.52
N SER A 66 -16.83 3.37 -11.81
CA SER A 66 -17.57 4.61 -11.94
C SER A 66 -17.67 5.36 -10.60
N GLU A 67 -17.79 6.69 -10.66
CA GLU A 67 -18.06 7.53 -9.49
C GLU A 67 -19.32 7.06 -8.73
N GLU A 68 -20.37 6.72 -9.45
CA GLU A 68 -21.62 6.23 -8.85
C GLU A 68 -21.40 4.94 -8.06
N TYR A 69 -20.60 3.99 -8.60
CA TYR A 69 -20.27 2.76 -7.91
C TYR A 69 -19.42 3.03 -6.68
N TYR A 70 -18.39 3.89 -6.83
CA TYR A 70 -17.54 4.30 -5.71
C TYR A 70 -18.34 4.90 -4.56
N GLU A 71 -19.28 5.81 -4.84
CA GLU A 71 -20.10 6.43 -3.78
C GLU A 71 -20.95 5.40 -3.01
N LYS A 72 -21.44 4.37 -3.69
CA LYS A 72 -22.24 3.27 -3.10
C LYS A 72 -21.39 2.24 -2.33
N LEU A 73 -20.06 2.26 -2.47
CA LEU A 73 -19.20 1.32 -1.73
C LEU A 73 -19.32 1.54 -0.23
N LYS A 74 -19.67 0.48 0.49
CA LYS A 74 -19.65 0.44 1.97
C LYS A 74 -18.25 0.19 2.51
N ASN A 75 -17.46 -0.61 1.80
CA ASN A 75 -16.09 -0.99 2.15
C ASN A 75 -15.18 -0.85 0.92
N GLY A 76 -13.87 -0.79 1.15
CA GLY A 76 -12.89 -0.78 0.07
C GLY A 76 -12.49 0.62 -0.41
N LYS A 77 -13.10 1.70 0.09
CA LYS A 77 -12.61 3.07 -0.10
C LYS A 77 -11.32 3.25 0.68
N LEU A 78 -10.33 3.89 0.05
CA LEU A 78 -9.02 4.10 0.65
C LEU A 78 -8.93 5.44 1.37
N ASN A 79 -8.25 5.43 2.49
CA ASN A 79 -7.92 6.60 3.30
C ASN A 79 -6.42 6.69 3.53
N SER A 80 -5.95 7.90 3.83
CA SER A 80 -4.55 8.08 4.24
C SER A 80 -4.25 7.33 5.54
N GLY A 81 -3.21 6.52 5.52
CA GLY A 81 -2.81 5.65 6.62
C GLY A 81 -3.22 4.18 6.43
N ASP A 82 -4.08 3.85 5.48
CA ASP A 82 -4.47 2.47 5.24
C ASP A 82 -3.28 1.62 4.80
N VAL A 83 -3.08 0.48 5.46
CA VAL A 83 -2.11 -0.54 5.04
C VAL A 83 -2.82 -1.56 4.16
N LEU A 84 -2.22 -1.85 3.00
CA LEU A 84 -2.76 -2.71 1.97
C LEU A 84 -1.99 -4.03 1.93
N LEU A 85 -2.70 -5.16 1.94
CA LEU A 85 -2.10 -6.49 1.85
C LEU A 85 -2.71 -7.27 0.69
N TYR A 86 -1.86 -7.80 -0.18
CA TYR A 86 -2.24 -8.75 -1.22
C TYR A 86 -2.65 -10.09 -0.58
N LYS A 87 -3.94 -10.45 -0.66
CA LYS A 87 -4.47 -11.59 0.10
C LYS A 87 -4.63 -12.89 -0.67
N ASP A 88 -4.76 -12.88 -2.00
CA ASP A 88 -5.03 -14.07 -2.81
C ASP A 88 -4.19 -14.09 -4.10
N GLY A 89 -3.43 -15.13 -4.35
CA GLY A 89 -2.67 -15.38 -5.57
C GLY A 89 -1.18 -15.54 -5.35
N ALA A 90 -0.41 -15.53 -6.44
CA ALA A 90 1.01 -15.90 -6.45
C ALA A 90 1.90 -14.99 -5.57
N TYR A 91 1.49 -13.77 -5.32
CA TYR A 91 2.28 -12.79 -4.54
C TYR A 91 1.61 -12.42 -3.22
N THR A 92 0.75 -13.31 -2.69
CA THR A 92 0.13 -13.13 -1.37
C THR A 92 1.18 -12.81 -0.31
N GLY A 93 0.91 -11.77 0.51
CA GLY A 93 1.85 -11.25 1.49
C GLY A 93 2.60 -9.99 1.02
N LYS A 94 2.50 -9.55 -0.25
CA LYS A 94 2.96 -8.21 -0.62
C LYS A 94 2.15 -7.16 0.14
N VAL A 95 2.82 -6.11 0.58
CA VAL A 95 2.22 -5.04 1.39
C VAL A 95 2.61 -3.67 0.86
N SER A 96 1.67 -2.74 0.91
CA SER A 96 1.84 -1.33 0.61
C SER A 96 1.12 -0.46 1.64
N MET A 97 1.10 0.84 1.43
CA MET A 97 0.41 1.79 2.29
C MET A 97 -0.09 2.98 1.48
N CYS A 98 -1.24 3.53 1.84
CA CYS A 98 -1.73 4.81 1.34
C CYS A 98 -1.34 5.92 2.31
N LEU A 99 -0.74 7.00 1.81
CA LEU A 99 -0.37 8.13 2.67
C LEU A 99 -0.29 9.43 1.86
N ASN A 100 -0.94 10.51 2.34
CA ASN A 100 -0.85 11.84 1.75
C ASN A 100 -1.07 11.84 0.23
N ASP A 101 -2.22 11.35 -0.21
CA ASP A 101 -2.63 11.23 -1.60
C ASP A 101 -1.82 10.22 -2.46
N PHE A 102 -0.86 9.50 -1.89
CA PHE A 102 -0.18 8.40 -2.57
C PHE A 102 -0.94 7.07 -2.34
N PRO A 103 -1.14 6.24 -3.39
CA PRO A 103 -0.85 6.49 -4.81
C PRO A 103 -1.86 7.41 -5.50
N HIS A 104 -3.06 7.56 -4.95
CA HIS A 104 -4.14 8.41 -5.44
C HIS A 104 -4.87 9.08 -4.27
N LYS A 105 -5.33 10.32 -4.50
CA LYS A 105 -6.16 11.06 -3.54
C LYS A 105 -7.51 10.40 -3.28
N LYS A 106 -8.08 9.79 -4.32
CA LYS A 106 -9.35 9.05 -4.28
C LYS A 106 -9.16 7.73 -5.00
N ALA A 107 -9.38 6.62 -4.31
CA ALA A 107 -9.28 5.29 -4.88
C ALA A 107 -10.08 4.27 -4.05
N ALA A 108 -10.30 3.12 -4.62
CA ALA A 108 -10.80 1.93 -3.93
C ALA A 108 -9.84 0.75 -4.16
N VAL A 109 -10.04 -0.35 -3.45
CA VAL A 109 -9.39 -1.62 -3.73
C VAL A 109 -10.41 -2.63 -4.26
N ASN A 110 -9.91 -3.64 -4.98
CA ASN A 110 -10.73 -4.78 -5.38
C ASN A 110 -10.80 -5.85 -4.26
N GLU A 111 -11.46 -6.96 -4.55
CA GLU A 111 -11.67 -8.07 -3.62
C GLU A 111 -10.40 -8.85 -3.25
N HIS A 112 -9.28 -8.63 -3.95
CA HIS A 112 -8.01 -9.33 -3.73
C HIS A 112 -7.04 -8.58 -2.81
N VAL A 113 -7.45 -7.45 -2.27
CA VAL A 113 -6.65 -6.62 -1.37
C VAL A 113 -7.37 -6.44 -0.04
N PHE A 114 -6.67 -6.72 1.07
CA PHE A 114 -7.10 -6.31 2.40
C PHE A 114 -6.66 -4.87 2.69
N ILE A 115 -7.55 -4.10 3.31
CA ILE A 115 -7.25 -2.84 3.99
C ILE A 115 -7.18 -3.14 5.49
N LEU A 116 -6.06 -2.78 6.11
CA LEU A 116 -5.74 -3.09 7.50
C LEU A 116 -5.53 -1.81 8.30
N ASN A 117 -6.22 -1.69 9.43
CA ASN A 117 -6.08 -0.53 10.31
C ASN A 117 -5.90 -0.94 11.77
N THR A 118 -5.07 -0.17 12.47
CA THR A 118 -4.97 -0.17 13.93
C THR A 118 -5.97 0.83 14.52
N LYS A 119 -6.27 0.72 15.82
CA LYS A 119 -7.20 1.64 16.49
C LYS A 119 -6.73 3.10 16.32
N ASN A 120 -7.59 3.96 15.75
CA ASN A 120 -7.25 5.37 15.47
C ASN A 120 -5.93 5.56 14.69
N ASN A 121 -5.53 4.56 13.90
CA ASN A 121 -4.30 4.56 13.10
C ASN A 121 -3.02 4.86 13.92
N TRP A 122 -3.00 4.51 15.20
CA TRP A 122 -1.90 4.85 16.11
C TRP A 122 -0.59 4.12 15.82
N ALA A 123 -0.63 2.97 15.13
CA ALA A 123 0.50 2.10 14.84
C ALA A 123 0.56 1.67 13.36
N GLN A 124 0.18 2.54 12.42
CA GLN A 124 0.06 2.16 11.00
C GLN A 124 1.41 1.93 10.34
N ASN A 125 2.43 2.74 10.65
CA ASN A 125 3.77 2.50 10.12
C ASN A 125 4.37 1.22 10.73
N TYR A 126 4.14 0.99 12.02
CA TYR A 126 4.57 -0.26 12.68
C TYR A 126 3.90 -1.48 12.04
N LEU A 127 2.59 -1.42 11.80
CA LEU A 127 1.84 -2.48 11.11
C LEU A 127 2.41 -2.73 9.71
N TYR A 128 2.66 -1.66 8.94
CA TYR A 128 3.25 -1.76 7.61
C TYR A 128 4.59 -2.50 7.66
N PHE A 129 5.53 -2.07 8.51
CA PHE A 129 6.85 -2.69 8.61
C PHE A 129 6.81 -4.11 9.20
N ALA A 130 5.89 -4.40 10.14
CA ALA A 130 5.69 -5.74 10.64
C ALA A 130 5.24 -6.71 9.53
N LEU A 131 4.35 -6.28 8.65
CA LEU A 131 3.93 -7.07 7.51
C LEU A 131 4.97 -7.10 6.38
N TYR A 132 5.76 -6.03 6.23
CA TYR A 132 6.85 -5.93 5.25
C TYR A 132 8.06 -6.77 5.64
N ASN A 133 8.24 -7.07 6.93
CA ASN A 133 9.33 -7.91 7.43
C ASN A 133 9.38 -9.26 6.70
N LYS A 134 10.58 -9.67 6.30
CA LYS A 134 10.78 -10.84 5.44
C LYS A 134 10.20 -12.11 6.05
N ASP A 135 10.47 -12.38 7.33
CA ASP A 135 10.05 -13.62 7.99
C ASP A 135 8.53 -13.67 8.13
N ASN A 136 7.90 -12.55 8.49
CA ASN A 136 6.45 -12.44 8.58
C ASN A 136 5.78 -12.60 7.21
N LYS A 137 6.34 -11.98 6.17
CA LYS A 137 5.86 -12.11 4.80
C LYS A 137 5.93 -13.54 4.30
N GLU A 138 7.05 -14.24 4.56
CA GLU A 138 7.20 -15.65 4.22
C GLU A 138 6.23 -16.54 5.00
N MET A 139 5.98 -16.25 6.29
CA MET A 139 5.00 -16.96 7.10
C MET A 139 3.58 -16.77 6.56
N ILE A 140 3.19 -15.53 6.23
CA ILE A 140 1.90 -15.20 5.61
C ILE A 140 1.74 -15.93 4.28
N HIS A 141 2.77 -15.93 3.44
CA HIS A 141 2.75 -16.62 2.15
C HIS A 141 2.60 -18.14 2.32
N ARG A 142 3.38 -18.76 3.22
CA ARG A 142 3.25 -20.19 3.54
C ARG A 142 1.85 -20.55 4.05
N LEU A 143 1.28 -19.72 4.91
CA LEU A 143 -0.08 -19.91 5.42
C LEU A 143 -1.11 -19.87 4.28
N ALA A 144 -0.98 -18.93 3.37
CA ALA A 144 -1.86 -18.84 2.20
C ALA A 144 -1.72 -20.03 1.25
N CYS A 145 -0.51 -20.55 1.05
CA CYS A 145 -0.21 -21.70 0.19
C CYS A 145 -0.55 -23.07 0.82
N SER A 146 -0.76 -23.14 2.14
CA SER A 146 -1.06 -24.40 2.83
C SER A 146 -2.41 -25.02 2.47
N LYS A 147 -3.25 -24.29 1.76
CA LYS A 147 -4.58 -24.69 1.33
C LYS A 147 -4.59 -24.88 -0.19
N ALA A 148 -5.32 -25.89 -0.65
CA ALA A 148 -5.77 -26.18 -2.00
C ALA A 148 -5.14 -25.40 -3.20
N ALA A 149 -5.61 -25.63 -4.40
CA ALA A 149 -5.07 -25.19 -5.69
C ALA A 149 -4.84 -23.67 -5.88
N GLN A 150 -5.42 -22.81 -5.04
CA GLN A 150 -5.26 -21.36 -5.15
C GLN A 150 -4.86 -20.75 -3.80
N PRO A 151 -3.66 -20.15 -3.69
CA PRO A 151 -3.22 -19.45 -2.48
C PRO A 151 -4.20 -18.34 -2.10
N GLY A 152 -4.55 -18.25 -0.82
CA GLY A 152 -5.42 -17.20 -0.32
C GLY A 152 -5.51 -17.14 1.21
N LEU A 153 -5.73 -15.95 1.73
CA LEU A 153 -5.88 -15.67 3.15
C LEU A 153 -7.30 -15.20 3.46
N ASN A 154 -7.88 -15.72 4.51
CA ASN A 154 -9.04 -15.10 5.13
C ASN A 154 -8.64 -14.22 6.34
N GLN A 155 -9.61 -13.47 6.86
CA GLN A 155 -9.36 -12.53 7.96
C GLN A 155 -8.98 -13.24 9.27
N ILE A 156 -9.54 -14.42 9.53
CA ILE A 156 -9.27 -15.19 10.76
C ILE A 156 -7.82 -15.66 10.75
N GLU A 157 -7.35 -16.16 9.61
CA GLU A 157 -5.99 -16.63 9.42
C GLU A 157 -4.98 -15.49 9.56
N LEU A 158 -5.25 -14.36 8.90
CA LEU A 158 -4.37 -13.21 9.02
C LEU A 158 -4.28 -12.72 10.48
N LYS A 159 -5.39 -12.67 11.19
CA LYS A 159 -5.39 -12.31 12.62
C LYS A 159 -4.63 -13.29 13.51
N SER A 160 -4.53 -14.55 13.11
CA SER A 160 -3.82 -15.59 13.88
C SER A 160 -2.31 -15.60 13.67
N VAL A 161 -1.80 -14.89 12.67
CA VAL A 161 -0.35 -14.77 12.41
C VAL A 161 0.33 -14.15 13.63
N GLU A 162 1.39 -14.79 14.11
CA GLU A 162 2.21 -14.28 15.20
C GLU A 162 3.26 -13.31 14.68
N VAL A 163 3.31 -12.13 15.27
CA VAL A 163 4.31 -11.08 14.99
C VAL A 163 4.82 -10.54 16.33
N ASN A 164 6.03 -10.02 16.36
CA ASN A 164 6.50 -9.32 17.55
C ASN A 164 5.73 -8.01 17.71
N ILE A 165 5.19 -7.77 18.89
CA ILE A 165 4.52 -6.52 19.26
C ILE A 165 5.26 -5.91 20.44
N CYS A 166 5.81 -4.71 20.25
CA CYS A 166 6.50 -3.95 21.27
C CYS A 166 5.53 -3.33 22.28
N ALA A 167 6.06 -2.81 23.39
CA ALA A 167 5.29 -1.98 24.29
C ALA A 167 4.74 -0.73 23.55
N GLU A 168 3.54 -0.30 23.91
CA GLU A 168 2.85 0.84 23.27
C GLU A 168 3.74 2.08 23.17
N LYS A 169 4.46 2.40 24.23
CA LYS A 169 5.39 3.55 24.27
C LYS A 169 6.48 3.47 23.21
N GLU A 170 7.03 2.27 22.96
CA GLU A 170 8.07 2.06 21.94
C GLU A 170 7.49 2.21 20.54
N ILE A 171 6.28 1.69 20.30
CA ILE A 171 5.58 1.84 19.03
C ILE A 171 5.27 3.33 18.78
N ILE A 172 4.78 4.08 19.76
CA ILE A 172 4.51 5.52 19.64
C ILE A 172 5.80 6.30 19.31
N ASN A 173 6.90 5.99 19.98
CA ASN A 173 8.18 6.62 19.69
C ASN A 173 8.65 6.33 18.26
N PHE A 174 8.52 5.08 17.81
CA PHE A 174 8.81 4.69 16.43
C PHE A 174 7.92 5.45 15.43
N GLU A 175 6.61 5.46 15.64
CA GLU A 175 5.66 6.18 14.78
C GLU A 175 6.06 7.66 14.63
N ASN A 176 6.40 8.33 15.74
CA ASN A 176 6.82 9.73 15.71
C ASN A 176 8.14 9.93 14.93
N SER A 177 9.09 9.00 15.07
CA SER A 177 10.40 9.10 14.42
C SER A 177 10.33 8.82 12.90
N VAL A 178 9.47 7.89 12.46
CA VAL A 178 9.37 7.52 11.03
C VAL A 178 8.35 8.34 10.24
N LYS A 179 7.38 8.95 10.91
CA LYS A 179 6.33 9.75 10.27
C LYS A 179 6.85 10.77 9.25
N PRO A 180 7.90 11.60 9.54
CA PRO A 180 8.46 12.52 8.56
C PRO A 180 9.11 11.80 7.38
N ILE A 181 9.75 10.64 7.61
CA ILE A 181 10.38 9.82 6.57
C ILE A 181 9.29 9.27 5.63
N MET A 182 8.21 8.69 6.19
CA MET A 182 7.10 8.15 5.41
C MET A 182 6.40 9.23 4.59
N LYS A 183 6.18 10.42 5.16
CA LYS A 183 5.66 11.58 4.42
C LYS A 183 6.56 11.97 3.25
N LYS A 184 7.88 11.97 3.44
CA LYS A 184 8.81 12.31 2.36
C LYS A 184 8.84 11.25 1.27
N ILE A 185 8.69 9.97 1.62
CA ILE A 185 8.57 8.88 0.64
C ILE A 185 7.32 9.10 -0.24
N SER A 186 6.15 9.36 0.35
CA SER A 186 4.92 9.60 -0.41
C SER A 186 5.02 10.85 -1.29
N SER A 187 5.60 11.94 -0.78
CA SER A 187 5.81 13.17 -1.54
C SER A 187 6.72 12.94 -2.76
N ASN A 188 7.85 12.26 -2.55
CA ASN A 188 8.78 11.95 -3.65
C ASN A 188 8.14 11.01 -4.70
N ALA A 189 7.32 10.05 -4.26
CA ALA A 189 6.62 9.16 -5.18
C ALA A 189 5.63 9.92 -6.08
N LEU A 190 4.89 10.88 -5.51
CA LEU A 190 3.98 11.74 -6.26
C LEU A 190 4.73 12.73 -7.17
N GLU A 191 5.88 13.25 -6.73
CA GLU A 191 6.75 14.08 -7.54
C GLU A 191 7.32 13.30 -8.73
N ASN A 192 7.82 12.09 -8.50
CA ASN A 192 8.29 11.18 -9.55
C ASN A 192 7.20 10.89 -10.59
N LYS A 193 5.94 10.69 -10.15
CA LYS A 193 4.81 10.53 -11.07
C LYS A 193 4.69 11.74 -12.01
N LYS A 194 4.70 12.97 -11.45
CA LYS A 194 4.60 14.20 -12.23
C LYS A 194 5.77 14.38 -13.19
N LEU A 195 7.00 14.03 -12.76
CA LEU A 195 8.18 14.12 -13.60
C LEU A 195 8.13 13.13 -14.77
N VAL A 196 7.61 11.92 -14.55
CA VAL A 196 7.38 10.94 -15.62
C VAL A 196 6.34 11.46 -16.62
N GLU A 197 5.21 11.97 -16.14
CA GLU A 197 4.17 12.56 -17.00
C GLU A 197 4.70 13.75 -17.82
N LEU A 198 5.52 14.61 -17.21
CA LEU A 198 6.17 15.75 -17.88
C LEU A 198 7.15 15.27 -18.94
N ARG A 199 8.03 14.33 -18.60
CA ARG A 199 8.99 13.72 -19.55
C ARG A 199 8.25 13.15 -20.76
N ASP A 200 7.22 12.34 -20.52
CA ASP A 200 6.48 11.64 -21.58
C ASP A 200 5.67 12.61 -22.45
N THR A 201 5.33 13.79 -21.93
CA THR A 201 4.69 14.88 -22.69
C THR A 201 5.70 15.68 -23.51
N LEU A 202 6.89 15.98 -22.94
CA LEU A 202 7.87 16.85 -23.60
C LEU A 202 8.75 16.11 -24.60
N LEU A 203 9.13 14.86 -24.31
CA LEU A 203 10.07 14.13 -25.15
C LEU A 203 9.60 14.00 -26.62
N PRO A 204 8.33 13.62 -26.92
CA PRO A 204 7.85 13.60 -28.30
C PRO A 204 7.90 14.97 -28.97
N LYS A 205 7.58 16.06 -28.26
CA LYS A 205 7.59 17.43 -28.81
C LYS A 205 8.99 17.92 -29.13
N LEU A 206 9.97 17.57 -28.30
CA LEU A 206 11.38 17.83 -28.57
C LEU A 206 11.88 17.06 -29.80
N MET A 207 11.53 15.76 -29.87
CA MET A 207 11.93 14.91 -31.01
C MET A 207 11.32 15.33 -32.33
N ASN A 208 10.12 15.91 -32.32
CA ASN A 208 9.43 16.38 -33.51
C ASN A 208 9.78 17.85 -33.86
N GLY A 209 10.66 18.53 -33.09
CA GLY A 209 11.05 19.91 -33.30
C GLY A 209 9.93 20.93 -33.00
N GLU A 210 8.88 20.53 -32.27
CA GLU A 210 7.80 21.45 -31.83
C GLU A 210 8.28 22.38 -30.69
N ILE A 211 9.32 21.97 -29.95
CA ILE A 211 9.99 22.78 -28.93
C ILE A 211 11.41 23.04 -29.40
N ASP A 212 11.73 24.31 -29.63
CA ASP A 212 13.08 24.75 -29.94
C ASP A 212 13.85 25.08 -28.68
N LEU A 213 14.97 24.37 -28.46
CA LEU A 213 15.81 24.52 -27.27
C LEU A 213 16.66 25.83 -27.32
N ASP A 214 16.90 26.41 -28.52
CA ASP A 214 17.71 27.60 -28.66
C ASP A 214 17.04 28.85 -28.08
N ASN A 215 15.74 28.79 -27.81
CA ASN A 215 14.92 29.85 -27.24
C ASN A 215 14.56 29.68 -25.76
N ILE A 216 15.17 28.71 -25.05
CA ILE A 216 14.93 28.51 -23.64
C ILE A 216 16.01 29.26 -22.84
N GLU A 217 15.64 30.38 -22.20
CA GLU A 217 16.48 31.03 -21.19
C GLU A 217 16.56 30.09 -19.94
N ILE A 218 17.79 29.71 -19.55
CA ILE A 218 18.10 28.89 -18.37
C ILE A 218 18.47 29.80 -17.21
#